data_3fa091dc83c117d9cad5930a9e7334b5
#
_entry.id   3fa091dc83c117d9cad5930a9e7334b5
#
_cell.length_a   1.000
_cell.length_b   1.000
_cell.length_c   1.000
_cell.angle_alpha   90.00
_cell.angle_beta   90.00
_cell.angle_gamma   90.00
#
_symmetry.space_group_name_H-M   'P 1'
#
loop_
_entity.id
_entity.type
_entity.pdbx_description
1 polymer ?
#
loop_
_entity_poly.entity_id
_entity_poly.type
_entity_poly.pdbx_seq_one_letter_code
_entity_poly.pdbx_strand_id
1 'polypeptide(L)'
;MSTDHSDFTQGSILKKLSLFMLPVLGALILQAAYGAVDLLVVGRFGSTAGLSAVSTGSQILNLVTFVVTQLAMGVTVLIAWYLGEKRPEQIGAVLGGAAVVFTILSVGIFILLVGFARPISVLMQAPEEAVGLTASYVRICGGGIFFIVAYNLLSAIFRGLGDSRSPLLFVLVACIVNIAGDLILVAGFGMDAAGAAIATVLAQAVSVVLAVALLIRKKLPFAITRADFRLNPQCRKFLSIGLPLALQEFLTQLSFLALCAFVNRLGLTASSGYGVASKIVNFAMLIPSALMQSMASFVAQNVGAGDQKRAKKSVLTGIGVGLVFGCAVFALVMLKGDVLAGIFSPDAEVVQKGFEYLKGFAPETILTAILFSMLGYFNGNNKTLWVMAQGLIQTLLVRLPFAYVMSIQPNASLTKIGLAAPVSTLVGVLLNVGFYLYLDRKEKRVQRAD
;
A
#
# COMPACT_ATOMS: atom_id res chain seq x y z
N MET A 1 -16.42 -14.18 23.18
CA MET A 1 -17.00 -14.30 21.84
C MET A 1 -15.86 -14.34 20.85
N SER A 2 -15.72 -15.35 20.42
CA SER A 2 -15.36 -16.41 19.49
C SER A 2 -14.14 -16.05 18.64
N THR A 3 -13.09 -16.71 18.99
CA THR A 3 -11.80 -16.90 18.33
C THR A 3 -11.87 -17.55 16.93
N ASP A 4 -13.06 -17.76 16.37
CA ASP A 4 -13.27 -18.55 15.15
C ASP A 4 -13.00 -17.78 13.83
N HIS A 5 -13.00 -16.44 13.86
CA HIS A 5 -12.75 -15.65 12.65
C HIS A 5 -11.27 -15.42 12.34
N SER A 6 -10.39 -15.52 13.33
CA SER A 6 -8.95 -15.30 13.21
C SER A 6 -8.13 -16.55 12.84
N ASP A 7 -8.74 -17.73 12.93
CA ASP A 7 -8.11 -18.99 12.52
C ASP A 7 -8.40 -19.28 11.03
N PHE A 8 -7.36 -19.18 10.19
CA PHE A 8 -7.44 -19.43 8.76
C PHE A 8 -7.19 -20.89 8.38
N THR A 9 -6.82 -21.73 9.34
CA THR A 9 -6.48 -23.13 9.07
C THR A 9 -7.70 -24.01 8.83
N GLN A 10 -8.90 -23.55 9.22
CA GLN A 10 -10.14 -24.32 9.15
C GLN A 10 -11.26 -23.57 8.42
N GLY A 11 -12.28 -24.30 7.97
CA GLY A 11 -13.49 -23.74 7.35
C GLY A 11 -13.31 -23.32 5.88
N SER A 12 -14.31 -22.62 5.33
CA SER A 12 -14.33 -22.20 3.93
C SER A 12 -13.28 -21.12 3.66
N ILE A 13 -12.40 -21.35 2.68
CA ILE A 13 -11.36 -20.40 2.24
C ILE A 13 -12.01 -19.10 1.78
N LEU A 14 -13.00 -19.20 0.88
CA LEU A 14 -13.69 -18.04 0.32
C LEU A 14 -14.29 -17.15 1.42
N LYS A 15 -15.05 -17.76 2.36
CA LYS A 15 -15.69 -17.00 3.43
C LYS A 15 -14.68 -16.31 4.33
N LYS A 16 -13.63 -17.02 4.77
CA LYS A 16 -12.61 -16.46 5.67
C LYS A 16 -11.76 -15.39 4.99
N LEU A 17 -11.34 -15.63 3.75
CA LEU A 17 -10.56 -14.65 2.98
C LEU A 17 -11.37 -13.38 2.70
N SER A 18 -12.63 -13.50 2.27
CA SER A 18 -13.49 -12.33 1.98
C SER A 18 -13.80 -11.55 3.26
N LEU A 19 -14.14 -12.22 4.37
CA LEU A 19 -14.42 -11.56 5.65
C LEU A 19 -13.20 -10.85 6.24
N PHE A 20 -11.98 -11.31 5.91
CA PHE A 20 -10.75 -10.65 6.31
C PHE A 20 -10.37 -9.52 5.36
N MET A 21 -10.56 -9.71 4.05
CA MET A 21 -10.23 -8.74 3.00
C MET A 21 -11.11 -7.48 3.06
N LEU A 22 -12.41 -7.63 3.31
CA LEU A 22 -13.34 -6.49 3.31
C LEU A 22 -12.97 -5.39 4.31
N PRO A 23 -12.64 -5.67 5.59
CA PRO A 23 -12.16 -4.65 6.49
C PRO A 23 -10.80 -4.05 6.09
N VAL A 24 -9.88 -4.86 5.50
CA VAL A 24 -8.62 -4.34 4.97
C VAL A 24 -8.89 -3.35 3.83
N LEU A 25 -9.77 -3.70 2.90
CA LEU A 25 -10.19 -2.80 1.81
C LEU A 25 -10.84 -1.53 2.36
N GLY A 26 -11.75 -1.67 3.33
CA GLY A 26 -12.38 -0.54 4.00
C GLY A 26 -11.37 0.42 4.64
N ALA A 27 -10.33 -0.12 5.29
CA ALA A 27 -9.25 0.68 5.85
C ALA A 27 -8.47 1.45 4.77
N LEU A 28 -8.15 0.80 3.66
CA LEU A 28 -7.44 1.44 2.54
C LEU A 28 -8.28 2.54 1.88
N ILE A 29 -9.59 2.30 1.69
CA ILE A 29 -10.53 3.31 1.16
C ILE A 29 -10.61 4.52 2.09
N LEU A 30 -10.75 4.31 3.40
CA LEU A 30 -10.79 5.40 4.37
C LEU A 30 -9.49 6.20 4.38
N GLN A 31 -8.32 5.53 4.28
CA GLN A 31 -7.02 6.20 4.16
C GLN A 31 -6.93 7.08 2.90
N ALA A 32 -7.39 6.57 1.76
CA ALA A 32 -7.42 7.34 0.52
C ALA A 32 -8.42 8.52 0.62
N ALA A 33 -9.54 8.30 1.29
CA ALA A 33 -10.59 9.32 1.45
C ALA A 33 -10.14 10.49 2.33
N TYR A 34 -9.51 10.23 3.50
CA TYR A 34 -9.09 11.37 4.33
C TYR A 34 -7.97 12.19 3.67
N GLY A 35 -7.04 11.56 2.96
CA GLY A 35 -6.05 12.30 2.18
C GLY A 35 -6.64 13.17 1.06
N ALA A 36 -7.80 12.75 0.48
CA ALA A 36 -8.54 13.59 -0.44
C ALA A 36 -9.26 14.75 0.27
N VAL A 37 -9.75 14.52 1.49
CA VAL A 37 -10.41 15.57 2.30
C VAL A 37 -9.42 16.65 2.72
N ASP A 38 -8.19 16.31 3.13
CA ASP A 38 -7.12 17.27 3.41
C ASP A 38 -6.97 18.27 2.24
N LEU A 39 -6.86 17.74 1.00
CA LEU A 39 -6.73 18.57 -0.20
C LEU A 39 -7.98 19.41 -0.47
N LEU A 40 -9.18 18.88 -0.21
CA LEU A 40 -10.42 19.62 -0.40
C LEU A 40 -10.56 20.77 0.61
N VAL A 41 -10.24 20.54 1.87
CA VAL A 41 -10.34 21.57 2.94
C VAL A 41 -9.32 22.67 2.70
N VAL A 42 -8.05 22.31 2.44
CA VAL A 42 -7.02 23.31 2.13
C VAL A 42 -7.31 24.03 0.81
N GLY A 43 -7.83 23.34 -0.20
CA GLY A 43 -8.20 23.96 -1.48
C GLY A 43 -9.35 24.95 -1.36
N ARG A 44 -10.27 24.78 -0.39
CA ARG A 44 -11.42 25.65 -0.18
C ARG A 44 -11.16 26.80 0.79
N PHE A 45 -10.37 26.57 1.82
CA PHE A 45 -10.20 27.50 2.95
C PHE A 45 -8.75 28.00 3.08
N GLY A 46 -7.78 27.36 2.45
CA GLY A 46 -6.37 27.74 2.45
C GLY A 46 -5.97 28.54 1.22
N SER A 47 -4.67 28.78 1.09
CA SER A 47 -4.08 29.46 -0.06
C SER A 47 -3.79 28.49 -1.22
N THR A 48 -3.66 29.00 -2.45
CA THR A 48 -3.21 28.21 -3.62
C THR A 48 -1.82 27.59 -3.37
N ALA A 49 -0.92 28.35 -2.73
CA ALA A 49 0.41 27.86 -2.36
C ALA A 49 0.30 26.75 -1.29
N GLY A 50 -0.63 26.87 -0.32
CA GLY A 50 -0.93 25.85 0.68
C GLY A 50 -1.47 24.56 0.06
N LEU A 51 -2.39 24.66 -0.90
CA LEU A 51 -2.89 23.49 -1.64
C LEU A 51 -1.77 22.77 -2.39
N SER A 52 -0.88 23.51 -3.05
CA SER A 52 0.31 22.96 -3.71
C SER A 52 1.23 22.30 -2.70
N ALA A 53 1.43 22.92 -1.53
CA ALA A 53 2.27 22.40 -0.46
C ALA A 53 1.74 21.08 0.11
N VAL A 54 0.44 20.97 0.39
CA VAL A 54 -0.19 19.73 0.84
C VAL A 54 -0.14 18.66 -0.23
N SER A 55 -0.38 19.00 -1.49
CA SER A 55 -0.29 18.06 -2.60
C SER A 55 1.11 17.45 -2.75
N THR A 56 2.15 18.29 -2.73
CA THR A 56 3.55 17.84 -2.86
C THR A 56 4.02 17.12 -1.60
N GLY A 57 3.71 17.69 -0.42
CA GLY A 57 4.09 17.11 0.87
C GLY A 57 3.47 15.75 1.11
N SER A 58 2.20 15.56 0.77
CA SER A 58 1.52 14.27 0.91
C SER A 58 2.09 13.19 -0.01
N GLN A 59 2.61 13.53 -1.20
CA GLN A 59 3.31 12.55 -2.06
C GLN A 59 4.57 12.02 -1.38
N ILE A 60 5.35 12.88 -0.70
CA ILE A 60 6.54 12.48 0.07
C ILE A 60 6.14 11.53 1.19
N LEU A 61 5.09 11.86 1.94
CA LEU A 61 4.62 11.02 3.03
C LEU A 61 4.03 9.69 2.55
N ASN A 62 3.33 9.69 1.43
CA ASN A 62 2.79 8.47 0.82
C ASN A 62 3.92 7.51 0.43
N LEU A 63 5.00 8.01 -0.18
CA LEU A 63 6.18 7.20 -0.48
C LEU A 63 6.74 6.53 0.78
N VAL A 64 6.94 7.31 1.85
CA VAL A 64 7.42 6.78 3.14
C VAL A 64 6.45 5.75 3.72
N THR A 65 5.16 6.06 3.72
CA THR A 65 4.11 5.18 4.26
C THR A 65 4.03 3.87 3.50
N PHE A 66 4.11 3.87 2.17
CA PHE A 66 4.09 2.65 1.36
C PHE A 66 5.31 1.77 1.64
N VAL A 67 6.50 2.35 1.71
CA VAL A 67 7.74 1.62 2.04
C VAL A 67 7.65 1.01 3.44
N VAL A 68 7.20 1.78 4.44
CA VAL A 68 7.02 1.30 5.82
C VAL A 68 5.97 0.19 5.89
N THR A 69 4.86 0.31 5.16
CA THR A 69 3.80 -0.71 5.12
C THR A 69 4.31 -2.03 4.55
N GLN A 70 5.10 -1.97 3.48
CA GLN A 70 5.70 -3.17 2.88
C GLN A 70 6.77 -3.79 3.79
N LEU A 71 7.55 -2.98 4.50
CA LEU A 71 8.47 -3.49 5.52
C LEU A 71 7.70 -4.19 6.66
N ALA A 72 6.60 -3.59 7.13
CA ALA A 72 5.74 -4.14 8.18
C ALA A 72 5.02 -5.43 7.75
N MET A 73 4.85 -5.68 6.44
CA MET A 73 4.34 -6.96 5.93
C MET A 73 5.19 -8.15 6.41
N GLY A 74 6.51 -7.96 6.57
CA GLY A 74 7.38 -8.98 7.16
C GLY A 74 6.95 -9.40 8.56
N VAL A 75 6.52 -8.43 9.38
CA VAL A 75 5.98 -8.68 10.73
C VAL A 75 4.64 -9.42 10.63
N THR A 76 3.73 -8.99 9.75
CA THR A 76 2.45 -9.65 9.50
C THR A 76 2.63 -11.13 9.17
N VAL A 77 3.48 -11.43 8.20
CA VAL A 77 3.75 -12.80 7.71
C VAL A 77 4.35 -13.67 8.82
N LEU A 78 5.33 -13.14 9.56
CA LEU A 78 6.00 -13.91 10.61
C LEU A 78 5.08 -14.22 11.79
N ILE A 79 4.23 -13.26 12.21
CA ILE A 79 3.23 -13.50 13.25
C ILE A 79 2.21 -14.55 12.79
N ALA A 80 1.65 -14.41 11.58
CA ALA A 80 0.69 -15.36 11.03
C ALA A 80 1.29 -16.77 10.93
N TRP A 81 2.56 -16.87 10.56
CA TRP A 81 3.28 -18.15 10.49
C TRP A 81 3.38 -18.81 11.87
N TYR A 82 3.85 -18.07 12.91
CA TYR A 82 3.94 -18.62 14.28
C TYR A 82 2.57 -19.01 14.87
N LEU A 83 1.51 -18.30 14.50
CA LEU A 83 0.15 -18.73 14.88
C LEU A 83 -0.23 -20.07 14.24
N GLY A 84 0.13 -20.25 12.96
CA GLY A 84 -0.07 -21.51 12.25
C GLY A 84 0.72 -22.67 12.86
N GLU A 85 1.99 -22.44 13.21
CA GLU A 85 2.85 -23.40 13.89
C GLU A 85 2.41 -23.72 15.33
N LYS A 86 1.39 -23.04 15.86
CA LYS A 86 0.97 -23.12 17.26
C LYS A 86 2.10 -22.80 18.25
N ARG A 87 2.93 -21.82 17.90
CA ARG A 87 4.07 -21.33 18.69
C ARG A 87 3.89 -19.86 19.06
N PRO A 88 2.80 -19.51 19.76
CA PRO A 88 2.49 -18.11 20.07
C PRO A 88 3.54 -17.46 20.98
N GLU A 89 4.31 -18.23 21.74
CA GLU A 89 5.40 -17.73 22.60
C GLU A 89 6.48 -16.96 21.84
N GLN A 90 6.66 -17.23 20.52
CA GLN A 90 7.62 -16.51 19.71
C GLN A 90 7.13 -15.11 19.30
N ILE A 91 5.83 -14.86 19.36
CA ILE A 91 5.24 -13.61 18.88
C ILE A 91 5.64 -12.43 19.78
N GLY A 92 5.78 -12.63 21.09
CA GLY A 92 6.27 -11.59 21.99
C GLY A 92 7.61 -11.01 21.53
N ALA A 93 8.56 -11.88 21.21
CA ALA A 93 9.87 -11.49 20.70
C ALA A 93 9.80 -10.81 19.32
N VAL A 94 8.85 -11.20 18.46
CA VAL A 94 8.60 -10.51 17.17
C VAL A 94 8.11 -9.09 17.43
N LEU A 95 7.12 -8.90 18.31
CA LEU A 95 6.56 -7.59 18.63
C LEU A 95 7.60 -6.65 19.25
N GLY A 96 8.34 -7.14 20.26
CA GLY A 96 9.38 -6.36 20.91
C GLY A 96 10.51 -5.96 19.96
N GLY A 97 11.01 -6.93 19.18
CA GLY A 97 12.02 -6.66 18.15
C GLY A 97 11.54 -5.70 17.06
N ALA A 98 10.29 -5.85 16.61
CA ALA A 98 9.69 -4.95 15.63
C ALA A 98 9.55 -3.53 16.19
N ALA A 99 9.11 -3.37 17.45
CA ALA A 99 9.04 -2.05 18.09
C ALA A 99 10.41 -1.34 18.08
N VAL A 100 11.49 -2.06 18.41
CA VAL A 100 12.86 -1.50 18.40
C VAL A 100 13.30 -1.11 16.97
N VAL A 101 13.16 -2.03 16.00
CA VAL A 101 13.58 -1.78 14.62
C VAL A 101 12.80 -0.62 13.99
N PHE A 102 11.47 -0.58 14.17
CA PHE A 102 10.64 0.49 13.61
C PHE A 102 10.84 1.83 14.33
N THR A 103 11.24 1.83 15.62
CA THR A 103 11.66 3.05 16.31
C THR A 103 12.97 3.59 15.72
N ILE A 104 13.97 2.72 15.49
CA ILE A 104 15.23 3.13 14.84
C ILE A 104 14.95 3.69 13.44
N LEU A 105 14.09 3.02 12.68
CA LEU A 105 13.66 3.49 11.35
C LEU A 105 12.98 4.86 11.45
N SER A 106 12.09 5.06 12.42
CA SER A 106 11.41 6.34 12.65
C SER A 106 12.39 7.46 12.94
N VAL A 107 13.43 7.20 13.75
CA VAL A 107 14.49 8.18 14.02
C VAL A 107 15.24 8.55 12.74
N GLY A 108 15.58 7.56 11.90
CA GLY A 108 16.23 7.81 10.61
C GLY A 108 15.36 8.66 9.66
N ILE A 109 14.07 8.33 9.55
CA ILE A 109 13.12 9.07 8.71
C ILE A 109 12.87 10.47 9.30
N PHE A 110 12.77 10.61 10.63
CA PHE A 110 12.65 11.89 11.30
C PHE A 110 13.82 12.83 10.94
N ILE A 111 15.06 12.34 11.07
CA ILE A 111 16.25 13.13 10.72
C ILE A 111 16.21 13.55 9.26
N LEU A 112 15.80 12.63 8.36
CA LEU A 112 15.70 12.91 6.93
C LEU A 112 14.63 13.97 6.65
N LEU A 113 13.39 13.78 7.12
CA LEU A 113 12.27 14.66 6.78
C LEU A 113 12.37 16.02 7.47
N VAL A 114 12.81 16.07 8.73
CA VAL A 114 12.93 17.35 9.47
C VAL A 114 14.19 18.11 9.05
N GLY A 115 15.34 17.40 8.96
CA GLY A 115 16.62 18.02 8.64
C GLY A 115 16.72 18.46 7.16
N PHE A 116 16.13 17.70 6.25
CA PHE A 116 16.24 17.94 4.82
C PHE A 116 14.91 18.33 4.15
N ALA A 117 13.94 18.83 4.93
CA ALA A 117 12.61 19.19 4.41
C ALA A 117 12.67 20.14 3.21
N ARG A 118 13.48 21.20 3.27
CA ARG A 118 13.60 22.17 2.18
C ARG A 118 14.30 21.61 0.93
N PRO A 119 15.47 20.94 1.03
CA PRO A 119 16.06 20.22 -0.10
C PRO A 119 15.13 19.20 -0.75
N ILE A 120 14.38 18.44 0.04
CA ILE A 120 13.41 17.46 -0.47
C ILE A 120 12.29 18.17 -1.22
N SER A 121 11.75 19.29 -0.71
CA SER A 121 10.71 20.07 -1.37
C SER A 121 11.17 20.63 -2.72
N VAL A 122 12.42 21.11 -2.79
CA VAL A 122 13.04 21.59 -4.05
C VAL A 122 13.25 20.42 -5.02
N LEU A 123 13.73 19.27 -4.54
CA LEU A 123 13.91 18.06 -5.35
C LEU A 123 12.58 17.58 -5.97
N MET A 124 11.48 17.73 -5.22
CA MET A 124 10.13 17.43 -5.68
C MET A 124 9.55 18.50 -6.60
N GLN A 125 10.35 19.50 -6.98
CA GLN A 125 9.95 20.60 -7.87
C GLN A 125 8.72 21.36 -7.37
N ALA A 126 8.60 21.57 -6.05
CA ALA A 126 7.57 22.43 -5.50
C ALA A 126 7.74 23.87 -6.08
N PRO A 127 6.64 24.54 -6.49
CA PRO A 127 6.70 25.92 -6.94
C PRO A 127 7.40 26.83 -5.92
N GLU A 128 8.16 27.83 -6.33
CA GLU A 128 8.94 28.71 -5.43
C GLU A 128 8.11 29.28 -4.29
N GLU A 129 6.89 29.71 -4.60
CA GLU A 129 5.92 30.26 -3.64
C GLU A 129 5.44 29.22 -2.61
N ALA A 130 5.44 27.94 -2.96
CA ALA A 130 4.98 26.83 -2.10
C ALA A 130 6.13 26.11 -1.39
N VAL A 131 7.41 26.29 -1.77
CA VAL A 131 8.55 25.57 -1.17
C VAL A 131 8.59 25.71 0.35
N GLY A 132 8.37 26.93 0.87
CA GLY A 132 8.37 27.20 2.30
C GLY A 132 7.26 26.44 3.05
N LEU A 133 6.04 26.48 2.51
CA LEU A 133 4.86 25.77 3.06
C LEU A 133 5.02 24.27 2.94
N THR A 134 5.53 23.76 1.81
CA THR A 134 5.84 22.33 1.61
C THR A 134 6.87 21.85 2.64
N ALA A 135 7.94 22.61 2.84
CA ALA A 135 8.96 22.27 3.83
C ALA A 135 8.39 22.28 5.26
N SER A 136 7.50 23.22 5.59
CA SER A 136 6.79 23.25 6.87
C SER A 136 5.87 22.05 7.05
N TYR A 137 5.10 21.70 6.04
CA TYR A 137 4.25 20.51 6.03
C TYR A 137 5.08 19.23 6.26
N VAL A 138 6.16 19.06 5.50
CA VAL A 138 7.05 17.89 5.62
C VAL A 138 7.74 17.85 6.99
N ARG A 139 8.13 18.99 7.57
CA ARG A 139 8.71 19.03 8.92
C ARG A 139 7.72 18.65 10.01
N ILE A 140 6.48 19.15 9.95
CA ILE A 140 5.45 18.84 10.94
C ILE A 140 5.12 17.35 10.88
N CYS A 141 4.86 16.82 9.69
CA CYS A 141 4.59 15.39 9.51
C CYS A 141 5.81 14.53 9.84
N GLY A 142 7.03 14.98 9.50
CA GLY A 142 8.28 14.35 9.89
C GLY A 142 8.47 14.33 11.41
N GLY A 143 8.06 15.39 12.12
CA GLY A 143 8.00 15.43 13.59
C GLY A 143 7.07 14.37 14.18
N GLY A 144 5.95 14.12 13.49
CA GLY A 144 4.97 13.09 13.85
C GLY A 144 5.22 11.70 13.26
N ILE A 145 6.35 11.47 12.58
CA ILE A 145 6.60 10.21 11.86
C ILE A 145 6.56 8.97 12.75
N PHE A 146 6.90 9.12 14.03
CA PHE A 146 6.80 8.06 15.03
C PHE A 146 5.39 7.49 15.13
N PHE A 147 4.36 8.34 15.06
CA PHE A 147 2.97 7.90 15.10
C PHE A 147 2.57 7.22 13.77
N ILE A 148 3.01 7.75 12.64
CA ILE A 148 2.72 7.17 11.31
C ILE A 148 3.33 5.76 11.20
N VAL A 149 4.59 5.60 11.60
CA VAL A 149 5.30 4.31 11.59
C VAL A 149 4.68 3.34 12.60
N ALA A 150 4.39 3.80 13.83
CA ALA A 150 3.76 2.98 14.86
C ALA A 150 2.37 2.50 14.44
N TYR A 151 1.55 3.36 13.82
CA TYR A 151 0.25 2.99 13.26
C TYR A 151 0.36 1.86 12.23
N ASN A 152 1.30 1.98 11.28
CA ASN A 152 1.51 0.96 10.24
C ASN A 152 1.99 -0.37 10.83
N LEU A 153 2.91 -0.31 11.83
CA LEU A 153 3.37 -1.49 12.54
C LEU A 153 2.24 -2.17 13.33
N LEU A 154 1.45 -1.41 14.09
CA LEU A 154 0.31 -1.95 14.86
C LEU A 154 -0.74 -2.57 13.93
N SER A 155 -1.06 -1.91 12.83
CA SER A 155 -1.96 -2.45 11.81
C SER A 155 -1.44 -3.77 11.22
N ALA A 156 -0.12 -3.88 10.99
CA ALA A 156 0.53 -5.09 10.52
C ALA A 156 0.47 -6.22 11.58
N ILE A 157 0.67 -5.89 12.86
CA ILE A 157 0.55 -6.83 13.97
C ILE A 157 -0.87 -7.40 14.04
N PHE A 158 -1.89 -6.54 14.03
CA PHE A 158 -3.29 -7.01 14.06
C PHE A 158 -3.63 -7.88 12.85
N ARG A 159 -3.19 -7.51 11.64
CA ARG A 159 -3.38 -8.36 10.45
C ARG A 159 -2.67 -9.71 10.59
N GLY A 160 -1.47 -9.73 11.14
CA GLY A 160 -0.74 -10.97 11.43
C GLY A 160 -1.47 -11.88 12.43
N LEU A 161 -2.14 -11.28 13.41
CA LEU A 161 -3.01 -11.97 14.39
C LEU A 161 -4.36 -12.43 13.79
N GLY A 162 -4.62 -12.21 12.51
CA GLY A 162 -5.87 -12.54 11.85
C GLY A 162 -7.02 -11.57 12.15
N ASP A 163 -6.71 -10.37 12.66
CA ASP A 163 -7.70 -9.34 12.97
C ASP A 163 -7.57 -8.17 12.02
N SER A 164 -8.46 -8.07 11.05
CA SER A 164 -8.55 -6.94 10.11
C SER A 164 -9.56 -5.87 10.54
N ARG A 165 -10.41 -6.15 11.52
CA ARG A 165 -11.45 -5.22 11.99
C ARG A 165 -10.88 -4.12 12.89
N SER A 166 -9.91 -4.47 13.74
CA SER A 166 -9.25 -3.48 14.60
C SER A 166 -8.53 -2.40 13.80
N PRO A 167 -7.70 -2.71 12.77
CA PRO A 167 -7.13 -1.70 11.88
C PRO A 167 -8.17 -0.79 11.20
N LEU A 168 -9.28 -1.35 10.74
CA LEU A 168 -10.38 -0.55 10.18
C LEU A 168 -10.93 0.46 11.19
N LEU A 169 -11.12 0.04 12.46
CA LEU A 169 -11.59 0.92 13.51
C LEU A 169 -10.59 2.07 13.78
N PHE A 170 -9.27 1.76 13.81
CA PHE A 170 -8.26 2.80 14.02
C PHE A 170 -8.30 3.86 12.91
N VAL A 171 -8.40 3.43 11.65
CA VAL A 171 -8.48 4.32 10.50
C VAL A 171 -9.76 5.13 10.54
N LEU A 172 -10.89 4.53 10.91
CA LEU A 172 -12.17 5.25 11.00
C LEU A 172 -12.07 6.41 12.01
N VAL A 173 -11.51 6.12 13.19
CA VAL A 173 -11.30 7.16 14.22
C VAL A 173 -10.30 8.21 13.71
N ALA A 174 -9.19 7.78 13.08
CA ALA A 174 -8.24 8.70 12.48
C ALA A 174 -8.91 9.63 11.46
N CYS A 175 -9.72 9.07 10.57
CA CYS A 175 -10.44 9.84 9.54
C CYS A 175 -11.33 10.92 10.18
N ILE A 176 -12.09 10.58 11.22
CA ILE A 176 -12.94 11.54 11.93
C ILE A 176 -12.10 12.64 12.59
N VAL A 177 -11.03 12.27 13.29
CA VAL A 177 -10.13 13.23 13.97
C VAL A 177 -9.41 14.12 12.95
N ASN A 178 -8.95 13.57 11.83
CA ASN A 178 -8.30 14.32 10.77
C ASN A 178 -9.25 15.36 10.14
N ILE A 179 -10.45 14.93 9.72
CA ILE A 179 -11.46 15.84 9.13
C ILE A 179 -11.83 16.94 10.11
N ALA A 180 -12.09 16.61 11.38
CA ALA A 180 -12.37 17.60 12.40
C ALA A 180 -11.19 18.55 12.63
N GLY A 181 -9.96 18.01 12.68
CA GLY A 181 -8.73 18.78 12.80
C GLY A 181 -8.53 19.75 11.63
N ASP A 182 -8.73 19.31 10.40
CA ASP A 182 -8.65 20.17 9.21
C ASP A 182 -9.65 21.31 9.25
N LEU A 183 -10.92 21.01 9.57
CA LEU A 183 -11.94 22.04 9.67
C LEU A 183 -11.63 23.05 10.78
N ILE A 184 -11.11 22.62 11.91
CA ILE A 184 -10.75 23.51 13.02
C ILE A 184 -9.48 24.31 12.70
N LEU A 185 -8.40 23.64 12.26
CA LEU A 185 -7.10 24.28 12.12
C LEU A 185 -6.97 25.05 10.81
N VAL A 186 -7.49 24.50 9.70
CA VAL A 186 -7.39 25.16 8.38
C VAL A 186 -8.54 26.15 8.21
N ALA A 187 -9.80 25.72 8.34
CA ALA A 187 -10.94 26.62 8.12
C ALA A 187 -11.20 27.58 9.30
N GLY A 188 -11.02 27.12 10.56
CA GLY A 188 -11.25 27.93 11.75
C GLY A 188 -10.09 28.87 12.11
N PHE A 189 -8.87 28.34 12.18
CA PHE A 189 -7.69 29.13 12.58
C PHE A 189 -6.86 29.66 11.39
N GLY A 190 -7.18 29.29 10.13
CA GLY A 190 -6.46 29.78 8.95
C GLY A 190 -5.01 29.29 8.86
N MET A 191 -4.69 28.12 9.44
CA MET A 191 -3.30 27.61 9.51
C MET A 191 -2.80 27.00 8.19
N ASP A 192 -3.61 27.00 7.14
CA ASP A 192 -3.26 26.53 5.79
C ASP A 192 -2.63 25.11 5.80
N ALA A 193 -1.56 24.88 5.03
CA ALA A 193 -0.87 23.60 4.95
C ALA A 193 -0.34 23.09 6.31
N ALA A 194 0.06 23.99 7.20
CA ALA A 194 0.52 23.60 8.55
C ALA A 194 -0.62 23.01 9.39
N GLY A 195 -1.86 23.56 9.25
CA GLY A 195 -3.05 23.04 9.91
C GLY A 195 -3.35 21.60 9.49
N ALA A 196 -3.33 21.32 8.18
CA ALA A 196 -3.53 19.96 7.65
C ALA A 196 -2.45 18.98 8.12
N ALA A 197 -1.18 19.40 8.16
CA ALA A 197 -0.09 18.57 8.68
C ALA A 197 -0.30 18.20 10.16
N ILE A 198 -0.70 19.17 10.99
CA ILE A 198 -0.97 18.94 12.43
C ILE A 198 -2.18 18.00 12.58
N ALA A 199 -3.26 18.22 11.84
CA ALA A 199 -4.46 17.38 11.87
C ALA A 199 -4.11 15.91 11.53
N THR A 200 -3.31 15.69 10.49
CA THR A 200 -2.82 14.37 10.09
C THR A 200 -2.00 13.70 11.20
N VAL A 201 -1.05 14.41 11.82
CA VAL A 201 -0.23 13.87 12.92
C VAL A 201 -1.08 13.53 14.14
N LEU A 202 -2.03 14.42 14.52
CA LEU A 202 -2.94 14.17 15.64
C LEU A 202 -3.84 12.97 15.39
N ALA A 203 -4.37 12.81 14.19
CA ALA A 203 -5.19 11.67 13.80
C ALA A 203 -4.40 10.34 13.93
N GLN A 204 -3.14 10.33 13.49
CA GLN A 204 -2.28 9.16 13.62
C GLN A 204 -1.93 8.88 15.10
N ALA A 205 -1.66 9.92 15.90
CA ALA A 205 -1.39 9.76 17.34
C ALA A 205 -2.60 9.14 18.08
N VAL A 206 -3.80 9.62 17.82
CA VAL A 206 -5.05 9.07 18.38
C VAL A 206 -5.23 7.61 17.96
N SER A 207 -4.97 7.27 16.70
CA SER A 207 -5.02 5.90 16.21
C SER A 207 -4.04 4.97 16.92
N VAL A 208 -2.81 5.43 17.15
CA VAL A 208 -1.79 4.66 17.88
C VAL A 208 -2.22 4.41 19.32
N VAL A 209 -2.73 5.45 20.01
CA VAL A 209 -3.24 5.29 21.38
C VAL A 209 -4.38 4.27 21.44
N LEU A 210 -5.33 4.36 20.51
CA LEU A 210 -6.44 3.40 20.42
C LEU A 210 -5.93 1.98 20.10
N ALA A 211 -5.01 1.83 19.16
CA ALA A 211 -4.45 0.55 18.78
C ALA A 211 -3.71 -0.12 19.94
N VAL A 212 -2.88 0.64 20.68
CA VAL A 212 -2.18 0.15 21.87
C VAL A 212 -3.16 -0.24 22.97
N ALA A 213 -4.18 0.61 23.23
CA ALA A 213 -5.19 0.30 24.24
C ALA A 213 -5.97 -0.99 23.90
N LEU A 214 -6.30 -1.20 22.62
CA LEU A 214 -6.96 -2.42 22.17
C LEU A 214 -6.02 -3.64 22.25
N LEU A 215 -4.75 -3.47 21.92
CA LEU A 215 -3.76 -4.55 22.03
C LEU A 215 -3.59 -5.01 23.48
N ILE A 216 -3.51 -4.08 24.44
CA ILE A 216 -3.38 -4.37 25.88
C ILE A 216 -4.65 -5.03 26.42
N ARG A 217 -5.83 -4.58 25.99
CA ARG A 217 -7.12 -5.15 26.44
C ARG A 217 -7.42 -6.52 25.87
N LYS A 218 -6.80 -6.85 24.73
CA LYS A 218 -7.01 -8.13 24.06
C LYS A 218 -6.28 -9.23 24.84
N LYS A 219 -7.00 -10.32 25.16
CA LYS A 219 -6.37 -11.51 25.72
C LYS A 219 -5.52 -12.17 24.61
N LEU A 220 -4.23 -11.83 24.61
CA LEU A 220 -3.28 -12.38 23.66
C LEU A 220 -2.87 -13.80 24.10
N PRO A 221 -2.66 -14.75 23.18
CA PRO A 221 -2.21 -16.10 23.50
C PRO A 221 -0.72 -16.18 23.87
N PHE A 222 -0.07 -15.03 24.11
CA PHE A 222 1.36 -14.90 24.44
C PHE A 222 1.57 -13.72 25.39
N ALA A 223 2.67 -13.76 26.14
CA ALA A 223 3.11 -12.68 26.99
C ALA A 223 4.12 -11.78 26.24
N ILE A 224 4.07 -10.49 26.49
CA ILE A 224 5.08 -9.53 26.06
C ILE A 224 5.87 -9.12 27.30
N THR A 225 7.18 -9.38 27.30
CA THR A 225 8.07 -9.07 28.40
C THR A 225 8.99 -7.90 28.05
N ARG A 226 9.52 -7.23 29.05
CA ARG A 226 10.53 -6.17 28.81
C ARG A 226 11.77 -6.69 28.10
N ALA A 227 12.10 -7.97 28.28
CA ALA A 227 13.24 -8.62 27.63
C ALA A 227 13.07 -8.77 26.11
N ASP A 228 11.83 -8.70 25.60
CA ASP A 228 11.55 -8.80 24.15
C ASP A 228 11.92 -7.51 23.42
N PHE A 229 11.93 -6.34 24.11
CA PHE A 229 12.25 -5.05 23.52
C PHE A 229 13.75 -4.86 23.32
N ARG A 230 14.31 -5.71 22.48
CA ARG A 230 15.72 -5.66 22.08
C ARG A 230 15.88 -6.19 20.65
N LEU A 231 17.02 -5.92 20.03
CA LEU A 231 17.40 -6.58 18.79
C LEU A 231 17.60 -8.07 19.07
N ASN A 232 16.77 -8.90 18.48
CA ASN A 232 16.71 -10.33 18.69
C ASN A 232 16.69 -11.08 17.34
N PRO A 233 16.86 -12.41 17.30
CA PRO A 233 16.89 -13.17 16.04
C PRO A 233 15.62 -13.03 15.17
N GLN A 234 14.48 -12.67 15.78
CA GLN A 234 13.24 -12.45 15.02
C GLN A 234 13.32 -11.22 14.12
N CYS A 235 14.13 -10.20 14.52
CA CYS A 235 14.37 -9.01 13.71
C CYS A 235 14.93 -9.40 12.33
N ARG A 236 15.92 -10.30 12.29
CA ARG A 236 16.49 -10.78 11.03
C ARG A 236 15.45 -11.50 10.17
N LYS A 237 14.54 -12.27 10.80
CA LYS A 237 13.50 -13.02 10.08
C LYS A 237 12.49 -12.09 9.41
N PHE A 238 11.84 -11.17 10.16
CA PHE A 238 10.86 -10.29 9.54
C PHE A 238 11.51 -9.26 8.58
N LEU A 239 12.75 -8.83 8.83
CA LEU A 239 13.48 -7.97 7.89
C LEU A 239 13.82 -8.70 6.60
N SER A 240 14.18 -9.99 6.64
CA SER A 240 14.44 -10.78 5.42
C SER A 240 13.19 -10.94 4.55
N ILE A 241 11.99 -10.83 5.15
CA ILE A 241 10.71 -10.85 4.43
C ILE A 241 10.35 -9.44 3.95
N GLY A 242 10.41 -8.45 4.85
CA GLY A 242 9.90 -7.11 4.58
C GLY A 242 10.84 -6.22 3.78
N LEU A 243 12.16 -6.34 3.94
CA LEU A 243 13.12 -5.46 3.26
C LEU A 243 13.10 -5.60 1.72
N PRO A 244 13.03 -6.82 1.15
CA PRO A 244 12.84 -6.97 -0.30
C PRO A 244 11.57 -6.30 -0.81
N LEU A 245 10.46 -6.42 -0.07
CA LEU A 245 9.18 -5.81 -0.44
C LEU A 245 9.23 -4.28 -0.36
N ALA A 246 9.88 -3.74 0.69
CA ALA A 246 10.08 -2.31 0.86
C ALA A 246 10.94 -1.71 -0.27
N LEU A 247 12.02 -2.40 -0.66
CA LEU A 247 12.87 -1.99 -1.77
C LEU A 247 12.12 -2.04 -3.10
N GLN A 248 11.36 -3.12 -3.35
CA GLN A 248 10.51 -3.22 -4.54
C GLN A 248 9.52 -2.06 -4.62
N GLU A 249 8.83 -1.75 -3.50
CA GLU A 249 7.85 -0.66 -3.44
C GLU A 249 8.51 0.69 -3.74
N PHE A 250 9.65 0.98 -3.10
CA PHE A 250 10.40 2.21 -3.35
C PHE A 250 10.73 2.39 -4.83
N LEU A 251 11.25 1.34 -5.48
CA LEU A 251 11.61 1.39 -6.91
C LEU A 251 10.36 1.47 -7.81
N THR A 252 9.25 0.87 -7.40
CA THR A 252 7.96 1.00 -8.10
C THR A 252 7.46 2.44 -8.06
N GLN A 253 7.54 3.12 -6.91
CA GLN A 253 7.15 4.53 -6.79
C GLN A 253 8.05 5.45 -7.66
N LEU A 254 9.36 5.18 -7.69
CA LEU A 254 10.26 5.90 -8.61
C LEU A 254 9.89 5.69 -10.08
N SER A 255 9.42 4.51 -10.45
CA SER A 255 8.98 4.24 -11.83
C SER A 255 7.75 5.04 -12.24
N PHE A 256 6.84 5.31 -11.31
CA PHE A 256 5.68 6.19 -11.58
C PHE A 256 6.10 7.64 -11.82
N LEU A 257 7.14 8.12 -11.13
CA LEU A 257 7.71 9.44 -11.41
C LEU A 257 8.34 9.51 -12.81
N ALA A 258 9.07 8.47 -13.22
CA ALA A 258 9.62 8.37 -14.57
C ALA A 258 8.51 8.33 -15.64
N LEU A 259 7.43 7.58 -15.39
CA LEU A 259 6.28 7.52 -16.28
C LEU A 259 5.63 8.92 -16.43
N CYS A 260 5.48 9.66 -15.33
CA CYS A 260 4.98 11.03 -15.36
C CYS A 260 5.86 11.92 -16.25
N ALA A 261 7.19 11.80 -16.13
CA ALA A 261 8.13 12.56 -16.98
C ALA A 261 7.97 12.21 -18.48
N PHE A 262 7.68 10.95 -18.83
CA PHE A 262 7.43 10.56 -20.22
C PHE A 262 6.12 11.14 -20.75
N VAL A 263 5.07 11.17 -19.94
CA VAL A 263 3.78 11.75 -20.31
C VAL A 263 3.89 13.27 -20.48
N ASN A 264 4.67 13.96 -19.63
CA ASN A 264 4.85 15.42 -19.70
C ASN A 264 5.40 15.89 -21.05
N ARG A 265 6.14 15.03 -21.77
CA ARG A 265 6.63 15.34 -23.15
C ARG A 265 5.50 15.47 -24.16
N LEU A 266 4.30 14.92 -23.90
CA LEU A 266 3.15 15.02 -24.78
C LEU A 266 2.37 16.32 -24.62
N GLY A 267 2.81 17.22 -23.74
CA GLY A 267 2.24 18.54 -23.52
C GLY A 267 1.30 18.61 -22.31
N LEU A 268 0.83 19.83 -22.03
CA LEU A 268 0.10 20.16 -20.80
C LEU A 268 -1.22 19.40 -20.65
N THR A 269 -2.02 19.33 -21.71
CA THR A 269 -3.34 18.64 -21.68
C THR A 269 -3.16 17.14 -21.42
N ALA A 270 -2.14 16.51 -22.02
CA ALA A 270 -1.84 15.10 -21.78
C ALA A 270 -1.36 14.86 -20.35
N SER A 271 -0.49 15.73 -19.83
CA SER A 271 -0.03 15.67 -18.44
C SER A 271 -1.18 15.82 -17.45
N SER A 272 -2.07 16.78 -17.67
CA SER A 272 -3.26 16.99 -16.83
C SER A 272 -4.22 15.80 -16.90
N GLY A 273 -4.46 15.23 -18.09
CA GLY A 273 -5.28 14.04 -18.28
C GLY A 273 -4.69 12.82 -17.56
N TYR A 274 -3.37 12.61 -17.64
CA TYR A 274 -2.70 11.57 -16.87
C TYR A 274 -2.84 11.78 -15.35
N GLY A 275 -2.73 13.02 -14.87
CA GLY A 275 -2.93 13.34 -13.47
C GLY A 275 -4.32 12.97 -12.97
N VAL A 276 -5.37 13.21 -13.76
CA VAL A 276 -6.75 12.78 -13.49
C VAL A 276 -6.85 11.25 -13.49
N ALA A 277 -6.33 10.60 -14.54
CA ALA A 277 -6.37 9.15 -14.67
C ALA A 277 -5.64 8.45 -13.50
N SER A 278 -4.50 8.97 -13.06
CA SER A 278 -3.72 8.43 -11.94
C SER A 278 -4.49 8.38 -10.63
N LYS A 279 -5.36 9.36 -10.36
CA LYS A 279 -6.24 9.33 -9.17
C LYS A 279 -7.20 8.16 -9.24
N ILE A 280 -7.82 7.92 -10.40
CA ILE A 280 -8.76 6.81 -10.62
C ILE A 280 -8.02 5.47 -10.50
N VAL A 281 -6.82 5.37 -11.10
CA VAL A 281 -5.95 4.18 -11.00
C VAL A 281 -5.61 3.86 -9.54
N ASN A 282 -5.24 4.87 -8.76
CA ASN A 282 -4.91 4.66 -7.34
C ASN A 282 -6.09 4.06 -6.56
N PHE A 283 -7.32 4.55 -6.79
CA PHE A 283 -8.52 3.96 -6.18
C PHE A 283 -8.77 2.53 -6.66
N ALA A 284 -8.61 2.26 -7.96
CA ALA A 284 -8.78 0.92 -8.52
C ALA A 284 -7.79 -0.10 -7.93
N MET A 285 -6.56 0.34 -7.61
CA MET A 285 -5.50 -0.51 -7.04
C MET A 285 -5.68 -0.84 -5.56
N LEU A 286 -6.63 -0.21 -4.84
CA LEU A 286 -6.91 -0.54 -3.44
C LEU A 286 -7.43 -1.97 -3.29
N ILE A 287 -8.23 -2.46 -4.24
CA ILE A 287 -8.81 -3.81 -4.22
C ILE A 287 -7.73 -4.90 -4.35
N PRO A 288 -6.88 -4.89 -5.39
CA PRO A 288 -5.74 -5.82 -5.47
C PRO A 288 -4.82 -5.75 -4.26
N SER A 289 -4.54 -4.55 -3.75
CA SER A 289 -3.69 -4.36 -2.56
C SER A 289 -4.27 -5.00 -1.30
N ALA A 290 -5.58 -4.84 -1.08
CA ALA A 290 -6.29 -5.50 0.02
C ALA A 290 -6.25 -7.04 -0.12
N LEU A 291 -6.43 -7.54 -1.34
CA LEU A 291 -6.36 -8.96 -1.65
C LEU A 291 -4.95 -9.52 -1.37
N MET A 292 -3.89 -8.87 -1.85
CA MET A 292 -2.50 -9.29 -1.61
C MET A 292 -2.18 -9.36 -0.11
N GLN A 293 -2.52 -8.31 0.65
CA GLN A 293 -2.27 -8.28 2.10
C GLN A 293 -3.03 -9.38 2.83
N SER A 294 -4.28 -9.63 2.43
CA SER A 294 -5.11 -10.66 3.04
C SER A 294 -4.63 -12.06 2.70
N MET A 295 -4.25 -12.28 1.45
CA MET A 295 -3.65 -13.54 0.98
C MET A 295 -2.33 -13.83 1.70
N ALA A 296 -1.47 -12.84 1.90
CA ALA A 296 -0.20 -13.03 2.59
C ALA A 296 -0.39 -13.55 4.02
N SER A 297 -1.32 -12.95 4.78
CA SER A 297 -1.65 -13.38 6.15
C SER A 297 -2.29 -14.77 6.16
N PHE A 298 -3.28 -15.01 5.27
CA PHE A 298 -3.98 -16.28 5.16
C PHE A 298 -3.03 -17.44 4.82
N VAL A 299 -2.20 -17.23 3.80
CA VAL A 299 -1.22 -18.23 3.35
C VAL A 299 -0.16 -18.50 4.41
N ALA A 300 0.40 -17.45 5.04
CA ALA A 300 1.42 -17.61 6.07
C ALA A 300 0.92 -18.49 7.24
N GLN A 301 -0.32 -18.29 7.69
CA GLN A 301 -0.88 -19.10 8.77
C GLN A 301 -1.07 -20.57 8.34
N ASN A 302 -1.54 -20.82 7.11
CA ASN A 302 -1.71 -22.19 6.60
C ASN A 302 -0.36 -22.89 6.37
N VAL A 303 0.64 -22.17 5.85
CA VAL A 303 2.01 -22.69 5.69
C VAL A 303 2.63 -23.02 7.04
N GLY A 304 2.47 -22.13 8.04
CA GLY A 304 2.90 -22.41 9.41
C GLY A 304 2.24 -23.64 10.01
N ALA A 305 0.96 -23.88 9.71
CA ALA A 305 0.23 -25.09 10.12
C ALA A 305 0.62 -26.37 9.33
N GLY A 306 1.52 -26.25 8.33
CA GLY A 306 1.89 -27.37 7.47
C GLY A 306 0.88 -27.71 6.37
N ASP A 307 -0.24 -26.94 6.24
CA ASP A 307 -1.26 -27.20 5.23
C ASP A 307 -0.96 -26.44 3.90
N GLN A 308 0.06 -26.90 3.21
CA GLN A 308 0.43 -26.40 1.88
C GLN A 308 -0.68 -26.58 0.84
N LYS A 309 -1.51 -27.63 0.98
CA LYS A 309 -2.63 -27.88 0.05
C LYS A 309 -3.67 -26.76 0.15
N ARG A 310 -3.98 -26.34 1.37
CA ARG A 310 -4.93 -25.25 1.62
C ARG A 310 -4.34 -23.91 1.19
N ALA A 311 -3.07 -23.66 1.44
CA ALA A 311 -2.36 -22.48 0.95
C ALA A 311 -2.40 -22.39 -0.59
N LYS A 312 -2.18 -23.49 -1.32
CA LYS A 312 -2.30 -23.53 -2.79
C LYS A 312 -3.74 -23.31 -3.27
N LYS A 313 -4.74 -23.92 -2.63
CA LYS A 313 -6.15 -23.70 -2.97
C LYS A 313 -6.58 -22.26 -2.80
N SER A 314 -6.02 -21.53 -1.83
CA SER A 314 -6.33 -20.13 -1.61
C SER A 314 -5.93 -19.22 -2.80
N VAL A 315 -4.93 -19.60 -3.60
CA VAL A 315 -4.53 -18.85 -4.80
C VAL A 315 -5.68 -18.78 -5.80
N LEU A 316 -6.29 -19.92 -6.11
CA LEU A 316 -7.44 -19.98 -7.04
C LEU A 316 -8.64 -19.21 -6.50
N THR A 317 -8.90 -19.32 -5.20
CA THR A 317 -9.96 -18.56 -4.54
C THR A 317 -9.68 -17.05 -4.61
N GLY A 318 -8.45 -16.63 -4.30
CA GLY A 318 -8.03 -15.23 -4.40
C GLY A 318 -8.16 -14.67 -5.82
N ILE A 319 -7.71 -15.44 -6.82
CA ILE A 319 -7.88 -15.08 -8.23
C ILE A 319 -9.37 -14.93 -8.57
N GLY A 320 -10.21 -15.88 -8.16
CA GLY A 320 -11.66 -15.80 -8.41
C GLY A 320 -12.31 -14.55 -7.81
N VAL A 321 -12.01 -14.25 -6.53
CA VAL A 321 -12.49 -13.03 -5.87
C VAL A 321 -11.96 -11.78 -6.58
N GLY A 322 -10.66 -11.75 -6.88
CA GLY A 322 -10.02 -10.63 -7.56
C GLY A 322 -10.59 -10.38 -8.96
N LEU A 323 -10.88 -11.45 -9.73
CA LEU A 323 -11.47 -11.35 -11.08
C LEU A 323 -12.86 -10.74 -11.06
N VAL A 324 -13.71 -11.07 -10.06
CA VAL A 324 -15.04 -10.47 -9.93
C VAL A 324 -14.92 -8.94 -9.84
N PHE A 325 -14.04 -8.46 -8.94
CA PHE A 325 -13.81 -7.02 -8.79
C PHE A 325 -13.06 -6.43 -9.99
N GLY A 326 -12.04 -7.11 -10.50
CA GLY A 326 -11.25 -6.66 -11.65
C GLY A 326 -12.10 -6.49 -12.91
N CYS A 327 -12.98 -7.44 -13.22
CA CYS A 327 -13.92 -7.34 -14.33
C CYS A 327 -14.96 -6.22 -14.12
N ALA A 328 -15.43 -6.03 -12.88
CA ALA A 328 -16.36 -4.94 -12.56
C ALA A 328 -15.70 -3.56 -12.78
N VAL A 329 -14.46 -3.39 -12.30
CA VAL A 329 -13.70 -2.13 -12.49
C VAL A 329 -13.34 -1.95 -13.96
N PHE A 330 -12.94 -3.02 -14.69
CA PHE A 330 -12.71 -2.98 -16.11
C PHE A 330 -13.94 -2.45 -16.87
N ALA A 331 -15.11 -3.06 -16.62
CA ALA A 331 -16.35 -2.64 -17.25
C ALA A 331 -16.72 -1.19 -16.92
N LEU A 332 -16.55 -0.79 -15.65
CA LEU A 332 -16.82 0.58 -15.21
C LEU A 332 -15.90 1.59 -15.92
N VAL A 333 -14.61 1.30 -16.02
CA VAL A 333 -13.63 2.16 -16.70
C VAL A 333 -13.91 2.23 -18.20
N MET A 334 -14.22 1.11 -18.85
CA MET A 334 -14.49 1.08 -20.28
C MET A 334 -15.82 1.76 -20.66
N LEU A 335 -16.84 1.65 -19.82
CA LEU A 335 -18.20 2.17 -20.11
C LEU A 335 -18.41 3.60 -19.61
N LYS A 336 -17.71 4.01 -18.55
CA LYS A 336 -17.93 5.28 -17.85
C LYS A 336 -16.64 5.98 -17.44
N GLY A 337 -15.51 5.67 -18.07
CA GLY A 337 -14.22 6.25 -17.73
C GLY A 337 -14.14 7.76 -18.00
N ASP A 338 -14.87 8.25 -18.99
CA ASP A 338 -15.08 9.68 -19.24
C ASP A 338 -15.81 10.38 -18.09
N VAL A 339 -16.89 9.77 -17.59
CA VAL A 339 -17.65 10.29 -16.42
C VAL A 339 -16.76 10.26 -15.18
N LEU A 340 -16.00 9.19 -14.95
CA LEU A 340 -15.07 9.11 -13.82
C LEU A 340 -13.99 10.19 -13.92
N ALA A 341 -13.43 10.45 -15.09
CA ALA A 341 -12.47 11.52 -15.31
C ALA A 341 -13.10 12.91 -15.11
N GLY A 342 -14.34 13.09 -15.54
CA GLY A 342 -15.12 14.32 -15.37
C GLY A 342 -15.40 14.71 -13.91
N ILE A 343 -15.33 13.75 -12.97
CA ILE A 343 -15.41 14.06 -11.53
C ILE A 343 -14.21 14.91 -11.07
N PHE A 344 -13.05 14.75 -11.71
CA PHE A 344 -11.80 15.40 -11.30
C PHE A 344 -11.42 16.62 -12.14
N SER A 345 -12.04 16.82 -13.30
CA SER A 345 -11.77 17.98 -14.16
C SER A 345 -13.02 18.39 -14.92
N PRO A 346 -13.34 19.71 -14.97
CA PRO A 346 -14.40 20.24 -15.82
C PRO A 346 -13.98 20.42 -17.29
N ASP A 347 -12.68 20.33 -17.60
CA ASP A 347 -12.13 20.53 -18.94
C ASP A 347 -12.32 19.27 -19.79
N ALA A 348 -13.08 19.38 -20.89
CA ALA A 348 -13.43 18.28 -21.76
C ALA A 348 -12.20 17.64 -22.44
N GLU A 349 -11.17 18.44 -22.80
CA GLU A 349 -9.96 17.89 -23.41
C GLU A 349 -9.14 17.10 -22.39
N VAL A 350 -9.01 17.58 -21.15
CA VAL A 350 -8.34 16.89 -20.06
C VAL A 350 -9.08 15.59 -19.73
N VAL A 351 -10.41 15.61 -19.68
CA VAL A 351 -11.25 14.43 -19.46
C VAL A 351 -11.03 13.39 -20.55
N GLN A 352 -11.01 13.81 -21.82
CA GLN A 352 -10.76 12.92 -22.94
C GLN A 352 -9.37 12.29 -22.87
N LYS A 353 -8.33 13.08 -22.56
CA LYS A 353 -6.95 12.57 -22.39
C LYS A 353 -6.85 11.61 -21.20
N GLY A 354 -7.50 11.91 -20.09
CA GLY A 354 -7.60 11.00 -18.96
C GLY A 354 -8.26 9.68 -19.35
N PHE A 355 -9.35 9.72 -20.10
CA PHE A 355 -10.04 8.54 -20.58
C PHE A 355 -9.20 7.74 -21.61
N GLU A 356 -8.44 8.40 -22.48
CA GLU A 356 -7.48 7.73 -23.37
C GLU A 356 -6.49 6.87 -22.56
N TYR A 357 -5.89 7.43 -21.48
CA TYR A 357 -5.00 6.66 -20.61
C TYR A 357 -5.72 5.49 -19.94
N LEU A 358 -6.91 5.73 -19.39
CA LEU A 358 -7.71 4.71 -18.71
C LEU A 358 -8.08 3.54 -19.63
N LYS A 359 -8.38 3.78 -20.91
CA LYS A 359 -8.61 2.71 -21.89
C LYS A 359 -7.38 1.80 -22.05
N GLY A 360 -6.18 2.38 -22.15
CA GLY A 360 -4.95 1.59 -22.21
C GLY A 360 -4.67 0.82 -20.93
N PHE A 361 -4.99 1.43 -19.78
CA PHE A 361 -4.79 0.85 -18.45
C PHE A 361 -5.85 -0.21 -18.10
N ALA A 362 -7.08 -0.13 -18.60
CA ALA A 362 -8.20 -0.96 -18.18
C ALA A 362 -7.90 -2.48 -18.07
N PRO A 363 -7.20 -3.14 -19.00
CA PRO A 363 -6.86 -4.56 -18.87
C PRO A 363 -6.03 -4.90 -17.62
N GLU A 364 -5.30 -3.93 -17.08
CA GLU A 364 -4.53 -4.07 -15.84
C GLU A 364 -5.40 -4.53 -14.67
N THR A 365 -6.64 -4.02 -14.56
CA THR A 365 -7.55 -4.34 -13.46
C THR A 365 -7.92 -5.82 -13.39
N ILE A 366 -7.91 -6.52 -14.52
CA ILE A 366 -8.13 -7.98 -14.60
C ILE A 366 -6.83 -8.72 -14.28
N LEU A 367 -5.71 -8.29 -14.87
CA LEU A 367 -4.42 -8.95 -14.70
C LEU A 367 -3.90 -8.83 -13.26
N THR A 368 -4.15 -7.71 -12.59
CA THR A 368 -3.78 -7.52 -11.17
C THR A 368 -4.50 -8.49 -10.24
N ALA A 369 -5.69 -8.97 -10.57
CA ALA A 369 -6.38 -9.99 -9.79
C ALA A 369 -5.52 -11.28 -9.68
N ILE A 370 -4.91 -11.68 -10.79
CA ILE A 370 -4.03 -12.85 -10.84
C ILE A 370 -2.71 -12.53 -10.16
N LEU A 371 -2.07 -11.43 -10.56
CA LEU A 371 -0.75 -11.04 -10.07
C LEU A 371 -0.75 -10.89 -8.54
N PHE A 372 -1.63 -10.08 -7.98
CA PHE A 372 -1.64 -9.77 -6.56
C PHE A 372 -2.06 -10.96 -5.69
N SER A 373 -2.91 -11.86 -6.19
CA SER A 373 -3.19 -13.14 -5.51
C SER A 373 -1.92 -14.01 -5.42
N MET A 374 -1.14 -14.09 -6.50
CA MET A 374 0.12 -14.84 -6.50
C MET A 374 1.20 -14.16 -5.65
N LEU A 375 1.30 -12.83 -5.69
CA LEU A 375 2.21 -12.09 -4.81
C LEU A 375 1.88 -12.34 -3.34
N GLY A 376 0.60 -12.28 -2.96
CA GLY A 376 0.16 -12.62 -1.60
C GLY A 376 0.53 -14.05 -1.20
N TYR A 377 0.37 -15.01 -2.11
CA TYR A 377 0.79 -16.40 -1.90
C TYR A 377 2.30 -16.51 -1.68
N PHE A 378 3.13 -15.88 -2.53
CA PHE A 378 4.59 -15.92 -2.39
C PHE A 378 5.07 -15.19 -1.13
N ASN A 379 4.45 -14.07 -0.77
CA ASN A 379 4.74 -13.35 0.47
C ASN A 379 4.47 -14.24 1.69
N GLY A 380 3.31 -14.90 1.74
CA GLY A 380 2.97 -15.82 2.82
C GLY A 380 3.84 -17.08 2.89
N ASN A 381 4.42 -17.51 1.76
CA ASN A 381 5.39 -18.62 1.67
C ASN A 381 6.84 -18.18 1.88
N ASN A 382 7.10 -16.95 2.34
CA ASN A 382 8.46 -16.42 2.52
C ASN A 382 9.32 -16.44 1.23
N LYS A 383 8.70 -16.20 0.07
CA LYS A 383 9.38 -16.08 -1.23
C LYS A 383 9.50 -14.63 -1.68
N THR A 384 9.70 -13.72 -0.74
CA THR A 384 9.71 -12.27 -0.98
C THR A 384 10.87 -11.79 -1.84
N LEU A 385 12.02 -12.48 -1.82
CA LEU A 385 13.11 -12.22 -2.77
C LEU A 385 12.67 -12.48 -4.22
N TRP A 386 11.86 -13.53 -4.47
CA TRP A 386 11.28 -13.76 -5.78
C TRP A 386 10.31 -12.65 -6.17
N VAL A 387 9.44 -12.24 -5.23
CA VAL A 387 8.48 -11.14 -5.44
C VAL A 387 9.22 -9.86 -5.82
N MET A 388 10.29 -9.53 -5.11
CA MET A 388 11.15 -8.39 -5.44
C MET A 388 11.78 -8.53 -6.84
N ALA A 389 12.43 -9.66 -7.13
CA ALA A 389 13.10 -9.88 -8.42
C ALA A 389 12.10 -9.78 -9.60
N GLN A 390 10.94 -10.43 -9.47
CA GLN A 390 9.86 -10.36 -10.46
C GLN A 390 9.34 -8.92 -10.63
N GLY A 391 9.10 -8.21 -9.52
CA GLY A 391 8.63 -6.82 -9.55
C GLY A 391 9.64 -5.87 -10.21
N LEU A 392 10.94 -6.07 -9.98
CA LEU A 392 11.99 -5.30 -10.63
C LEU A 392 12.04 -5.57 -12.15
N ILE A 393 11.97 -6.83 -12.56
CA ILE A 393 11.89 -7.20 -13.99
C ILE A 393 10.68 -6.53 -14.62
N GLN A 394 9.49 -6.70 -14.02
CA GLN A 394 8.24 -6.14 -14.51
C GLN A 394 8.32 -4.61 -14.66
N THR A 395 8.88 -3.92 -13.66
CA THR A 395 8.88 -2.46 -13.60
C THR A 395 10.01 -1.86 -14.44
N LEU A 396 11.25 -2.29 -14.23
CA LEU A 396 12.43 -1.66 -14.83
C LEU A 396 12.72 -2.17 -16.24
N LEU A 397 12.47 -3.46 -16.52
CA LEU A 397 12.81 -4.06 -17.82
C LEU A 397 11.62 -4.11 -18.80
N VAL A 398 10.38 -3.98 -18.31
CA VAL A 398 9.19 -4.03 -19.17
C VAL A 398 8.43 -2.72 -19.16
N ARG A 399 7.90 -2.29 -17.99
CA ARG A 399 7.02 -1.11 -17.90
C ARG A 399 7.72 0.17 -18.37
N LEU A 400 8.87 0.48 -17.83
CA LEU A 400 9.58 1.73 -18.16
C LEU A 400 10.06 1.75 -19.63
N PRO A 401 10.75 0.73 -20.15
CA PRO A 401 11.15 0.73 -21.55
C PRO A 401 9.97 0.80 -22.52
N PHE A 402 8.90 0.04 -22.25
CA PHE A 402 7.70 0.06 -23.08
C PHE A 402 7.05 1.46 -23.08
N ALA A 403 6.86 2.07 -21.90
CA ALA A 403 6.28 3.41 -21.78
C ALA A 403 7.14 4.47 -22.48
N TYR A 404 8.48 4.37 -22.34
CA TYR A 404 9.41 5.25 -23.03
C TYR A 404 9.29 5.14 -24.55
N VAL A 405 9.35 3.93 -25.08
CA VAL A 405 9.21 3.69 -26.54
C VAL A 405 7.87 4.21 -27.05
N MET A 406 6.78 4.01 -26.32
CA MET A 406 5.45 4.52 -26.70
C MET A 406 5.38 6.05 -26.63
N SER A 407 6.17 6.69 -25.77
CA SER A 407 6.18 8.15 -25.63
C SER A 407 6.95 8.89 -26.71
N ILE A 408 7.91 8.23 -27.38
CA ILE A 408 8.76 8.84 -28.42
C ILE A 408 8.30 8.57 -29.86
N GLN A 409 7.25 7.76 -30.04
CA GLN A 409 6.70 7.49 -31.37
C GLN A 409 6.03 8.73 -32.00
N PRO A 410 6.04 8.90 -33.34
CA PRO A 410 5.40 10.03 -34.00
C PRO A 410 3.91 10.17 -33.69
N ASN A 411 3.23 9.05 -33.41
CA ASN A 411 1.82 8.96 -33.04
C ASN A 411 1.65 8.54 -31.57
N ALA A 412 2.48 9.07 -30.67
CA ALA A 412 2.38 8.84 -29.24
C ALA A 412 0.99 9.24 -28.72
N SER A 413 0.40 8.40 -27.87
CA SER A 413 -0.89 8.66 -27.24
C SER A 413 -0.91 8.13 -25.82
N LEU A 414 -1.79 8.70 -24.99
CA LEU A 414 -1.95 8.24 -23.61
C LEU A 414 -2.47 6.80 -23.54
N THR A 415 -3.26 6.35 -24.51
CA THR A 415 -3.70 4.95 -24.60
C THR A 415 -2.51 3.99 -24.77
N LYS A 416 -1.56 4.31 -25.67
CA LYS A 416 -0.36 3.49 -25.86
C LYS A 416 0.53 3.46 -24.63
N ILE A 417 0.71 4.60 -23.95
CA ILE A 417 1.47 4.66 -22.69
C ILE A 417 0.76 3.91 -21.58
N GLY A 418 -0.58 4.00 -21.52
CA GLY A 418 -1.41 3.26 -20.57
C GLY A 418 -1.29 1.74 -20.68
N LEU A 419 -1.01 1.22 -21.89
CA LEU A 419 -0.74 -0.21 -22.11
C LEU A 419 0.54 -0.72 -21.44
N ALA A 420 1.45 0.18 -21.02
CA ALA A 420 2.67 -0.23 -20.33
C ALA A 420 2.40 -0.99 -19.03
N ALA A 421 1.31 -0.66 -18.32
CA ALA A 421 0.90 -1.36 -17.11
C ALA A 421 0.46 -2.80 -17.43
N PRO A 422 -0.59 -3.06 -18.21
CA PRO A 422 -1.06 -4.42 -18.46
C PRO A 422 -0.02 -5.30 -19.18
N VAL A 423 0.80 -4.74 -20.08
CA VAL A 423 1.87 -5.51 -20.74
C VAL A 423 2.91 -5.96 -19.70
N SER A 424 3.33 -5.07 -18.81
CA SER A 424 4.28 -5.43 -17.76
C SER A 424 3.69 -6.42 -16.76
N THR A 425 2.42 -6.27 -16.41
CA THR A 425 1.73 -7.17 -15.49
C THR A 425 1.50 -8.55 -16.08
N LEU A 426 1.23 -8.64 -17.39
CA LEU A 426 1.17 -9.93 -18.07
C LEU A 426 2.50 -10.70 -17.98
N VAL A 427 3.64 -10.01 -18.19
CA VAL A 427 4.97 -10.60 -17.98
C VAL A 427 5.15 -11.04 -16.52
N GLY A 428 4.75 -10.21 -15.56
CA GLY A 428 4.77 -10.56 -14.15
C GLY A 428 3.94 -11.80 -13.81
N VAL A 429 2.74 -11.92 -14.39
CA VAL A 429 1.88 -13.11 -14.24
C VAL A 429 2.57 -14.35 -14.80
N LEU A 430 3.13 -14.27 -16.01
CA LEU A 430 3.82 -15.40 -16.65
C LEU A 430 5.02 -15.86 -15.80
N LEU A 431 5.83 -14.93 -15.29
CA LEU A 431 6.95 -15.24 -14.41
C LEU A 431 6.49 -15.93 -13.12
N ASN A 432 5.41 -15.43 -12.51
CA ASN A 432 4.87 -15.99 -11.29
C ASN A 432 4.25 -17.38 -11.49
N VAL A 433 3.53 -17.59 -12.60
CA VAL A 433 3.02 -18.93 -12.96
C VAL A 433 4.16 -19.89 -13.19
N GLY A 434 5.21 -19.49 -13.92
CA GLY A 434 6.39 -20.31 -14.14
C GLY A 434 7.08 -20.73 -12.83
N PHE A 435 7.26 -19.77 -11.90
CA PHE A 435 7.86 -20.04 -10.60
C PHE A 435 6.98 -20.92 -9.71
N TYR A 436 5.66 -20.70 -9.73
CA TYR A 436 4.70 -21.54 -9.02
C TYR A 436 4.79 -23.01 -9.48
N LEU A 437 4.79 -23.23 -10.80
CA LEU A 437 4.93 -24.58 -11.38
C LEU A 437 6.30 -25.23 -11.06
N TYR A 438 7.36 -24.43 -11.06
CA TYR A 438 8.69 -24.91 -10.65
C TYR A 438 8.67 -25.39 -9.19
N LEU A 439 8.11 -24.61 -8.26
CA LEU A 439 7.99 -24.97 -6.85
C LEU A 439 7.14 -26.24 -6.66
N ASP A 440 6.00 -26.33 -7.35
CA ASP A 440 5.10 -27.49 -7.26
C ASP A 440 5.78 -28.78 -7.74
N ARG A 441 6.55 -28.70 -8.85
CA ARG A 441 7.34 -29.84 -9.33
C ARG A 441 8.44 -30.25 -8.36
N LYS A 442 9.11 -29.27 -7.73
CA LYS A 442 10.15 -29.53 -6.74
C LYS A 442 9.59 -30.25 -5.51
N GLU A 443 8.48 -29.82 -4.98
CA GLU A 443 7.81 -30.45 -3.85
C GLU A 443 7.38 -31.90 -4.16
N LYS A 444 6.79 -32.14 -5.34
CA LYS A 444 6.40 -33.48 -5.78
C LYS A 444 7.60 -34.44 -5.96
N ARG A 445 8.76 -33.89 -6.31
CA ARG A 445 9.98 -34.70 -6.42
C ARG A 445 10.50 -35.12 -5.04
N VAL A 446 10.48 -34.22 -4.06
CA VAL A 446 10.88 -34.53 -2.68
C VAL A 446 9.94 -35.58 -2.09
N GLN A 447 8.62 -35.43 -2.21
CA GLN A 447 7.62 -36.38 -1.71
C GLN A 447 7.68 -37.78 -2.37
N ARG A 448 8.36 -37.95 -3.51
CA ARG A 448 8.54 -39.23 -4.17
C ARG A 448 9.87 -39.89 -3.80
N ALA A 449 10.79 -39.15 -3.19
CA ALA A 449 12.10 -39.62 -2.77
C ALA A 449 12.14 -40.07 -1.31
N ASP A 450 11.19 -39.58 -0.51
CA ASP A 450 10.84 -40.04 0.86
C ASP A 450 9.86 -41.23 0.77
#